data_3284fd80f304d8bfbec1ec30a617f0ff
#
_entry.id   3284fd80f304d8bfbec1ec30a617f0ff
#
_cell.length_a   1.000
_cell.length_b   1.000
_cell.length_c   1.000
_cell.angle_alpha   90.00
_cell.angle_beta   90.00
_cell.angle_gamma   90.00
#
_symmetry.space_group_name_H-M   'P 1'
#
loop_
_entity.id
_entity.type
_entity.pdbx_description
1 polymer ?
#
loop_
_entity_poly.entity_id
_entity_poly.type
_entity_poly.pdbx_seq_one_letter_code
_entity_poly.pdbx_strand_id
1 'polypeptide(L)'
;MQESVREASDAGLRRLVVMRHSKAEHSASTDHARALADRGRGDAEAAGRWMREHGIEPDVALVSDAVRTQQTWVQVAAGAGWDEDLVVLSDALYAAGTDSAFDLVRETAPDVRTLVVIGHNPTVGSLAELVDDGEGDTEATTTMLTRGFPTSAVAVFSVDGDWADLGPGAARLEAFHVGAA
;
A
#
# COMPACT_ATOMS: atom_id res chain seq x y z
N MET A 1 -9.92 21.54 -25.49
CA MET A 1 -10.22 20.18 -25.99
C MET A 1 -9.24 19.11 -25.46
N GLN A 2 -7.96 19.40 -25.30
CA GLN A 2 -6.98 18.47 -24.73
C GLN A 2 -7.09 18.34 -23.19
N GLU A 3 -7.43 19.40 -22.45
CA GLU A 3 -7.66 19.34 -21.00
C GLU A 3 -8.89 18.51 -20.62
N SER A 4 -9.96 18.65 -21.37
CA SER A 4 -11.21 17.89 -21.14
C SER A 4 -11.04 16.37 -21.35
N VAL A 5 -10.13 15.97 -22.26
CA VAL A 5 -9.83 14.55 -22.52
C VAL A 5 -8.94 13.97 -21.41
N ARG A 6 -8.03 14.78 -20.84
CA ARG A 6 -7.19 14.37 -19.70
C ARG A 6 -8.02 14.21 -18.42
N GLU A 7 -8.93 15.13 -18.13
CA GLU A 7 -9.83 15.02 -16.97
C GLU A 7 -10.75 13.81 -17.07
N ALA A 8 -11.26 13.48 -18.25
CA ALA A 8 -12.10 12.31 -18.46
C ALA A 8 -11.32 10.98 -18.34
N SER A 9 -10.04 10.95 -18.70
CA SER A 9 -9.20 9.77 -18.53
C SER A 9 -8.76 9.55 -17.10
N ASP A 10 -8.54 10.63 -16.35
CA ASP A 10 -8.13 10.59 -14.94
C ASP A 10 -9.29 10.18 -14.01
N ALA A 11 -10.53 10.55 -14.36
CA ALA A 11 -11.72 10.21 -13.59
C ALA A 11 -12.05 8.71 -13.52
N GLY A 12 -11.47 7.89 -14.42
CA GLY A 12 -11.62 6.42 -14.45
C GLY A 12 -10.51 5.65 -13.75
N LEU A 13 -9.37 6.29 -13.45
CA LEU A 13 -8.22 5.63 -12.85
C LEU A 13 -8.43 5.42 -11.35
N ARG A 14 -8.10 4.21 -10.91
CA ARG A 14 -7.98 3.87 -9.48
C ARG A 14 -6.51 3.93 -9.08
N ARG A 15 -6.26 4.10 -7.80
CA ARG A 15 -4.93 3.98 -7.21
C ARG A 15 -4.87 2.84 -6.22
N LEU A 16 -3.82 2.03 -6.34
CA LEU A 16 -3.46 1.00 -5.40
C LEU A 16 -2.16 1.41 -4.72
N VAL A 17 -2.18 1.53 -3.41
CA VAL A 17 -0.98 1.75 -2.61
C VAL A 17 -0.67 0.46 -1.85
N VAL A 18 0.51 -0.11 -2.07
CA VAL A 18 0.97 -1.32 -1.38
C VAL A 18 2.09 -0.93 -0.43
N MET A 19 1.94 -1.24 0.84
CA MET A 19 2.90 -0.91 1.88
C MET A 19 3.23 -2.12 2.74
N ARG A 20 4.51 -2.32 3.02
CA ARG A 20 4.96 -3.23 4.07
C ARG A 20 4.94 -2.50 5.42
N HIS A 21 4.50 -3.21 6.48
CA HIS A 21 4.55 -2.67 7.83
C HIS A 21 5.93 -2.08 8.16
N SER A 22 5.98 -1.15 9.07
CA SER A 22 7.22 -0.51 9.54
C SER A 22 7.98 -1.40 10.52
N LYS A 23 9.17 -0.97 10.91
CA LYS A 23 10.07 -1.74 11.79
C LYS A 23 9.37 -2.17 13.08
N ALA A 24 9.36 -3.47 13.33
CA ALA A 24 8.74 -4.07 14.51
C ALA A 24 9.78 -4.57 15.51
N GLU A 25 9.35 -4.75 16.76
CA GLU A 25 10.12 -5.43 17.78
C GLU A 25 10.38 -6.89 17.37
N HIS A 26 11.51 -7.45 17.83
CA HIS A 26 11.91 -8.80 17.43
C HIS A 26 11.06 -9.90 18.06
N SER A 27 10.47 -9.64 19.22
CA SER A 27 9.74 -10.66 19.98
C SER A 27 8.52 -10.10 20.72
N ALA A 28 7.58 -10.97 20.97
CA ALA A 28 6.42 -10.77 21.82
C ALA A 28 5.91 -12.16 22.23
N SER A 29 4.76 -12.25 22.91
CA SER A 29 4.14 -13.54 23.27
C SER A 29 3.82 -14.39 22.03
N THR A 30 3.45 -13.75 20.92
CA THR A 30 3.23 -14.37 19.62
C THR A 30 3.77 -13.46 18.51
N ASP A 31 3.97 -13.98 17.29
CA ASP A 31 4.31 -13.15 16.14
C ASP A 31 3.27 -12.06 15.89
N HIS A 32 1.99 -12.42 15.96
CA HIS A 32 0.86 -11.49 15.78
C HIS A 32 0.91 -10.31 16.76
N ALA A 33 1.37 -10.52 17.99
CA ALA A 33 1.41 -9.52 19.05
C ALA A 33 2.64 -8.59 18.99
N ARG A 34 3.61 -8.82 18.09
CA ARG A 34 4.78 -7.96 17.98
C ARG A 34 4.39 -6.54 17.60
N ALA A 35 4.75 -5.58 18.44
CA ALA A 35 4.49 -4.14 18.23
C ALA A 35 5.56 -3.50 17.33
N LEU A 36 5.29 -2.29 16.84
CA LEU A 36 6.32 -1.47 16.20
C LEU A 36 7.40 -1.08 17.21
N ALA A 37 8.64 -1.10 16.75
CA ALA A 37 9.74 -0.41 17.43
C ALA A 37 9.55 1.11 17.33
N ASP A 38 10.21 1.87 18.19
CA ASP A 38 10.13 3.34 18.17
C ASP A 38 10.53 3.92 16.82
N ARG A 39 11.59 3.41 16.21
CA ARG A 39 12.00 3.77 14.86
C ARG A 39 10.89 3.51 13.84
N GLY A 40 10.20 2.39 13.95
CA GLY A 40 9.11 2.03 13.05
C GLY A 40 7.93 3.00 13.11
N ARG A 41 7.63 3.55 14.27
CA ARG A 41 6.60 4.57 14.42
C ARG A 41 6.95 5.84 13.65
N GLY A 42 8.19 6.31 13.79
CA GLY A 42 8.68 7.48 13.05
C GLY A 42 8.73 7.26 11.55
N ASP A 43 9.17 6.08 11.11
CA ASP A 43 9.22 5.72 9.69
C ASP A 43 7.81 5.65 9.07
N ALA A 44 6.84 5.11 9.78
CA ALA A 44 5.44 5.06 9.34
C ALA A 44 4.82 6.46 9.24
N GLU A 45 5.06 7.32 10.21
CA GLU A 45 4.60 8.71 10.17
C GLU A 45 5.22 9.46 8.98
N ALA A 46 6.52 9.27 8.73
CA ALA A 46 7.21 9.85 7.58
C ALA A 46 6.62 9.35 6.25
N ALA A 47 6.30 8.07 6.16
CA ALA A 47 5.62 7.51 4.99
C ALA A 47 4.24 8.15 4.75
N GLY A 48 3.49 8.40 5.82
CA GLY A 48 2.21 9.12 5.75
C GLY A 48 2.37 10.53 5.20
N ARG A 49 3.32 11.30 5.71
CA ARG A 49 3.64 12.64 5.19
C ARG A 49 3.99 12.61 3.71
N TRP A 50 4.84 11.66 3.31
CA TRP A 50 5.24 11.50 1.93
C TRP A 50 4.02 11.22 1.02
N MET A 51 3.14 10.31 1.43
CA MET A 51 1.92 9.98 0.68
C MET A 51 1.00 11.20 0.53
N ARG A 52 0.82 11.98 1.58
CA ARG A 52 0.04 13.23 1.52
C ARG A 52 0.64 14.22 0.52
N GLU A 53 1.95 14.41 0.56
CA GLU A 53 2.67 15.31 -0.36
C GLU A 53 2.53 14.87 -1.82
N HIS A 54 2.31 13.57 -2.06
CA HIS A 54 2.07 12.99 -3.39
C HIS A 54 0.58 12.90 -3.77
N GLY A 55 -0.29 13.57 -3.03
CA GLY A 55 -1.71 13.67 -3.36
C GLY A 55 -2.51 12.38 -3.14
N ILE A 56 -2.03 11.47 -2.29
CA ILE A 56 -2.73 10.24 -1.95
C ILE A 56 -3.83 10.55 -0.93
N GLU A 57 -5.07 10.22 -1.28
CA GLU A 57 -6.24 10.34 -0.40
C GLU A 57 -7.02 9.03 -0.44
N PRO A 58 -6.82 8.12 0.53
CA PRO A 58 -7.45 6.82 0.51
C PRO A 58 -8.94 6.90 0.84
N ASP A 59 -9.72 6.05 0.18
CA ASP A 59 -11.11 5.80 0.54
C ASP A 59 -11.21 4.68 1.58
N VAL A 60 -10.33 3.69 1.48
CA VAL A 60 -10.25 2.52 2.35
C VAL A 60 -8.80 2.10 2.54
N ALA A 61 -8.45 1.64 3.72
CA ALA A 61 -7.21 0.95 4.00
C ALA A 61 -7.49 -0.49 4.43
N LEU A 62 -7.03 -1.45 3.64
CA LEU A 62 -7.05 -2.88 3.98
C LEU A 62 -5.75 -3.22 4.71
N VAL A 63 -5.86 -3.57 5.98
CA VAL A 63 -4.70 -3.72 6.87
C VAL A 63 -4.75 -5.09 7.55
N SER A 64 -3.64 -5.83 7.52
CA SER A 64 -3.49 -7.06 8.31
C SER A 64 -3.77 -6.76 9.79
N ASP A 65 -4.44 -7.67 10.47
CA ASP A 65 -4.82 -7.49 11.87
C ASP A 65 -3.69 -7.70 12.89
N ALA A 66 -2.47 -8.01 12.44
CA ALA A 66 -1.30 -8.04 13.32
C ALA A 66 -1.07 -6.67 13.99
N VAL A 67 -0.57 -6.67 15.21
CA VAL A 67 -0.34 -5.43 15.96
C VAL A 67 0.55 -4.46 15.19
N ARG A 68 1.64 -4.94 14.58
CA ARG A 68 2.60 -4.09 13.83
C ARG A 68 1.98 -3.43 12.60
N THR A 69 1.07 -4.08 11.91
CA THR A 69 0.36 -3.51 10.75
C THR A 69 -0.71 -2.50 11.19
N GLN A 70 -1.45 -2.79 12.23
CA GLN A 70 -2.41 -1.85 12.82
C GLN A 70 -1.71 -0.57 13.28
N GLN A 71 -0.58 -0.70 13.99
CA GLN A 71 0.19 0.45 14.47
C GLN A 71 0.85 1.22 13.31
N THR A 72 1.26 0.53 12.24
CA THR A 72 1.74 1.19 11.02
C THR A 72 0.65 2.09 10.44
N TRP A 73 -0.57 1.58 10.30
CA TRP A 73 -1.69 2.37 9.80
C TRP A 73 -1.97 3.60 10.66
N VAL A 74 -2.03 3.45 11.97
CA VAL A 74 -2.28 4.57 12.89
C VAL A 74 -1.24 5.69 12.70
N GLN A 75 0.05 5.34 12.60
CA GLN A 75 1.11 6.31 12.39
C GLN A 75 1.09 6.93 10.99
N VAL A 76 0.81 6.14 9.97
CA VAL A 76 0.63 6.63 8.59
C VAL A 76 -0.52 7.64 8.53
N ALA A 77 -1.66 7.29 9.08
CA ALA A 77 -2.83 8.17 9.11
C ALA A 77 -2.53 9.48 9.87
N ALA A 78 -1.83 9.40 10.99
CA ALA A 78 -1.41 10.58 11.75
C ALA A 78 -0.47 11.48 10.93
N GLY A 79 0.53 10.91 10.27
CA GLY A 79 1.48 11.66 9.43
C GLY A 79 0.84 12.31 8.22
N ALA A 80 -0.14 11.65 7.61
CA ALA A 80 -0.87 12.13 6.45
C ALA A 80 -2.05 13.05 6.79
N GLY A 81 -2.53 13.04 8.02
CA GLY A 81 -3.75 13.74 8.42
C GLY A 81 -5.02 13.06 7.89
N TRP A 82 -4.97 11.74 7.75
CA TRP A 82 -6.12 10.93 7.33
C TRP A 82 -6.95 10.47 8.51
N ASP A 83 -8.21 10.16 8.24
CA ASP A 83 -9.10 9.51 9.21
C ASP A 83 -8.64 8.06 9.45
N GLU A 84 -8.25 7.73 10.67
CA GLU A 84 -7.81 6.36 10.96
C GLU A 84 -8.95 5.34 10.92
N ASP A 85 -10.22 5.78 10.96
CA ASP A 85 -11.40 4.92 10.85
C ASP A 85 -11.65 4.40 9.41
N LEU A 86 -10.88 4.85 8.41
CA LEU A 86 -10.90 4.28 7.05
C LEU A 86 -10.40 2.83 7.00
N VAL A 87 -9.88 2.30 8.08
CA VAL A 87 -9.28 0.97 8.16
C VAL A 87 -10.31 -0.14 8.16
N VAL A 88 -10.02 -1.19 7.38
CA VAL A 88 -10.64 -2.51 7.46
C VAL A 88 -9.55 -3.51 7.85
N LEU A 89 -9.66 -4.07 9.04
CA LEU A 89 -8.72 -5.08 9.52
C LEU A 89 -9.04 -6.44 8.93
N SER A 90 -8.03 -7.18 8.51
CA SER A 90 -8.17 -8.47 7.85
C SER A 90 -7.22 -9.52 8.47
N ASP A 91 -7.79 -10.52 9.11
CA ASP A 91 -7.06 -11.72 9.53
C ASP A 91 -6.64 -12.58 8.32
N ALA A 92 -7.45 -12.56 7.27
CA ALA A 92 -7.12 -13.21 6.01
C ALA A 92 -5.85 -12.64 5.37
N LEU A 93 -5.66 -11.32 5.44
CA LEU A 93 -4.43 -10.68 4.92
C LEU A 93 -3.19 -11.04 5.77
N TYR A 94 -3.36 -11.22 7.08
CA TYR A 94 -2.27 -11.70 7.94
C TYR A 94 -1.73 -13.06 7.50
N ALA A 95 -2.62 -13.97 7.14
CA ALA A 95 -2.29 -15.34 6.74
C ALA A 95 -2.08 -15.50 5.21
N ALA A 96 -2.31 -14.45 4.41
CA ALA A 96 -2.37 -14.55 2.96
C ALA A 96 -1.01 -14.86 2.32
N GLY A 97 -1.03 -15.77 1.34
CA GLY A 97 -0.04 -15.80 0.27
C GLY A 97 -0.41 -14.78 -0.82
N THR A 98 0.38 -14.71 -1.88
CA THR A 98 0.23 -13.70 -2.94
C THR A 98 -1.11 -13.83 -3.67
N ASP A 99 -1.54 -15.05 -4.03
CA ASP A 99 -2.82 -15.26 -4.72
C ASP A 99 -4.01 -14.80 -3.86
N SER A 100 -3.99 -15.14 -2.58
CA SER A 100 -5.04 -14.73 -1.64
C SER A 100 -5.05 -13.21 -1.44
N ALA A 101 -3.89 -12.55 -1.46
CA ALA A 101 -3.80 -11.10 -1.40
C ALA A 101 -4.44 -10.44 -2.64
N PHE A 102 -4.21 -10.97 -3.84
CA PHE A 102 -4.92 -10.52 -5.04
C PHE A 102 -6.43 -10.66 -4.90
N ASP A 103 -6.90 -11.79 -4.39
CA ASP A 103 -8.33 -12.03 -4.18
C ASP A 103 -8.94 -11.02 -3.21
N LEU A 104 -8.25 -10.70 -2.12
CA LEU A 104 -8.70 -9.69 -1.16
C LEU A 104 -8.81 -8.30 -1.78
N VAL A 105 -7.85 -7.91 -2.61
CA VAL A 105 -7.91 -6.63 -3.34
C VAL A 105 -9.06 -6.62 -4.35
N ARG A 106 -9.30 -7.72 -5.05
CA ARG A 106 -10.42 -7.86 -6.00
C ARG A 106 -11.80 -7.71 -5.35
N GLU A 107 -11.93 -8.02 -4.07
CA GLU A 107 -13.18 -7.88 -3.30
C GLU A 107 -13.50 -6.43 -2.91
N THR A 108 -12.59 -5.49 -3.18
CA THR A 108 -12.79 -4.07 -2.89
C THR A 108 -14.02 -3.54 -3.64
N ALA A 109 -14.85 -2.75 -2.95
CA ALA A 109 -16.05 -2.17 -3.51
C ALA A 109 -15.75 -1.31 -4.74
N PRO A 110 -16.59 -1.37 -5.80
CA PRO A 110 -16.33 -0.67 -7.07
C PRO A 110 -16.24 0.85 -6.97
N ASP A 111 -16.84 1.45 -5.95
CA ASP A 111 -16.83 2.89 -5.70
C ASP A 111 -15.56 3.39 -5.00
N VAL A 112 -14.72 2.48 -4.49
CA VAL A 112 -13.41 2.82 -3.94
C VAL A 112 -12.45 3.22 -5.06
N ARG A 113 -11.92 4.43 -4.99
CA ARG A 113 -10.97 4.97 -5.98
C ARG A 113 -9.53 4.77 -5.56
N THR A 114 -9.23 4.96 -4.30
CA THR A 114 -7.87 4.78 -3.75
C THR A 114 -7.93 3.80 -2.59
N LEU A 115 -7.22 2.68 -2.75
CA LEU A 115 -7.06 1.62 -1.77
C LEU A 115 -5.63 1.59 -1.27
N VAL A 116 -5.44 1.62 0.04
CA VAL A 116 -4.16 1.35 0.70
C VAL A 116 -4.19 -0.07 1.25
N VAL A 117 -3.14 -0.84 0.99
CA VAL A 117 -2.96 -2.20 1.53
C VAL A 117 -1.69 -2.22 2.37
N ILE A 118 -1.81 -2.58 3.64
CA ILE A 118 -0.65 -2.72 4.54
C ILE A 118 -0.55 -4.16 5.03
N GLY A 119 0.55 -4.81 4.72
CA GLY A 119 0.75 -6.20 5.04
C GLY A 119 2.21 -6.57 5.28
N HIS A 120 2.54 -7.81 4.99
CA HIS A 120 3.79 -8.48 5.32
C HIS A 120 4.50 -8.99 4.08
N ASN A 121 5.82 -9.08 4.13
CA ASN A 121 6.60 -9.83 3.16
C ASN A 121 6.59 -11.34 3.48
N PRO A 122 6.69 -12.20 2.45
CA PRO A 122 6.91 -11.85 1.04
C PRO A 122 5.65 -11.39 0.30
N THR A 123 4.49 -11.48 0.87
CA THR A 123 3.19 -11.31 0.20
C THR A 123 3.04 -9.93 -0.46
N VAL A 124 3.27 -8.84 0.28
CA VAL A 124 3.06 -7.49 -0.30
C VAL A 124 4.15 -7.11 -1.30
N GLY A 125 5.39 -7.54 -1.09
CA GLY A 125 6.45 -7.34 -2.07
C GLY A 125 6.17 -8.09 -3.37
N SER A 126 5.72 -9.34 -3.29
CA SER A 126 5.31 -10.13 -4.46
C SER A 126 4.08 -9.56 -5.14
N LEU A 127 3.10 -9.07 -4.38
CA LEU A 127 1.93 -8.39 -4.92
C LEU A 127 2.35 -7.16 -5.75
N ALA A 128 3.23 -6.33 -5.20
CA ALA A 128 3.73 -5.14 -5.89
C ALA A 128 4.49 -5.48 -7.18
N GLU A 129 5.36 -6.49 -7.14
CA GLU A 129 6.11 -6.93 -8.33
C GLU A 129 5.20 -7.51 -9.41
N LEU A 130 4.24 -8.36 -9.02
CA LEU A 130 3.36 -9.04 -9.99
C LEU A 130 2.33 -8.11 -10.61
N VAL A 131 1.79 -7.15 -9.86
CA VAL A 131 0.78 -6.24 -10.38
C VAL A 131 1.35 -5.21 -11.35
N ASP A 132 2.66 -4.93 -11.26
CA ASP A 132 3.37 -3.96 -12.09
C ASP A 132 3.42 -4.40 -13.56
N ASP A 133 3.01 -3.51 -14.47
CA ASP A 133 3.09 -3.74 -15.92
C ASP A 133 4.51 -3.46 -16.49
N GLY A 134 5.41 -2.91 -15.70
CA GLY A 134 6.78 -2.56 -16.11
C GLY A 134 6.90 -1.30 -16.97
N GLU A 135 5.81 -0.61 -17.25
CA GLU A 135 5.74 0.55 -18.15
C GLU A 135 5.59 1.88 -17.40
N GLY A 136 5.75 1.86 -16.08
CA GLY A 136 5.58 3.02 -15.23
C GLY A 136 6.81 3.91 -15.13
N ASP A 137 6.92 4.63 -14.03
CA ASP A 137 8.05 5.51 -13.74
C ASP A 137 9.36 4.72 -13.66
N THR A 138 10.35 5.11 -14.46
CA THR A 138 11.62 4.38 -14.59
C THR A 138 12.44 4.42 -13.30
N GLU A 139 12.49 5.55 -12.61
CA GLU A 139 13.22 5.69 -11.36
C GLU A 139 12.58 4.85 -10.25
N ALA A 140 11.26 4.92 -10.12
CA ALA A 140 10.51 4.12 -9.16
C ALA A 140 10.69 2.62 -9.41
N THR A 141 10.59 2.18 -10.65
CA THR A 141 10.79 0.77 -11.05
C THR A 141 12.20 0.30 -10.69
N THR A 142 13.23 1.07 -11.06
CA THR A 142 14.62 0.74 -10.76
C THR A 142 14.88 0.67 -9.26
N THR A 143 14.34 1.62 -8.50
CA THR A 143 14.49 1.65 -7.04
C THR A 143 13.82 0.46 -6.38
N MET A 144 12.60 0.12 -6.77
CA MET A 144 11.88 -1.04 -6.25
C MET A 144 12.61 -2.35 -6.56
N LEU A 145 13.13 -2.51 -7.77
CA LEU A 145 13.88 -3.70 -8.16
C LEU A 145 15.22 -3.84 -7.41
N THR A 146 15.92 -2.72 -7.19
CA THR A 146 17.24 -2.73 -6.52
C THR A 146 17.13 -2.85 -5.00
N ARG A 147 16.20 -2.14 -4.38
CA ARG A 147 16.02 -2.12 -2.92
C ARG A 147 15.15 -3.26 -2.40
N GLY A 148 14.36 -3.88 -3.27
CA GLY A 148 13.31 -4.79 -2.86
C GLY A 148 12.18 -4.06 -2.13
N PHE A 149 11.54 -4.75 -1.19
CA PHE A 149 10.39 -4.22 -0.44
C PHE A 149 10.67 -4.25 1.07
N PRO A 150 11.55 -3.37 1.57
CA PRO A 150 11.90 -3.35 2.99
C PRO A 150 10.74 -2.85 3.85
N THR A 151 10.88 -2.91 5.17
CA THR A 151 9.92 -2.30 6.10
C THR A 151 9.70 -0.83 5.75
N SER A 152 8.49 -0.35 5.86
CA SER A 152 8.05 1.00 5.44
C SER A 152 8.14 1.27 3.93
N ALA A 153 8.36 0.27 3.09
CA ALA A 153 8.27 0.43 1.65
C ALA A 153 6.83 0.72 1.21
N VAL A 154 6.69 1.68 0.31
CA VAL A 154 5.42 2.12 -0.27
C VAL A 154 5.54 2.13 -1.78
N ALA A 155 4.68 1.40 -2.48
CA ALA A 155 4.54 1.44 -3.92
C ALA A 155 3.17 1.99 -4.30
N VAL A 156 3.13 2.99 -5.17
CA VAL A 156 1.91 3.64 -5.64
C VAL A 156 1.68 3.28 -7.09
N PHE A 157 0.53 2.69 -7.38
CA PHE A 157 0.14 2.26 -8.71
C PHE A 157 -1.12 2.97 -9.19
N SER A 158 -1.17 3.29 -10.48
CA SER A 158 -2.43 3.56 -11.17
C SER A 158 -3.01 2.24 -11.70
N VAL A 159 -4.32 2.09 -11.58
CA VAL A 159 -5.07 0.91 -12.03
C VAL A 159 -6.12 1.36 -13.02
N ASP A 160 -6.02 0.87 -14.25
CA ASP A 160 -7.03 1.07 -15.28
C ASP A 160 -7.98 -0.14 -15.27
N GLY A 161 -9.22 0.09 -14.91
CA GLY A 161 -10.23 -0.96 -14.79
C GLY A 161 -10.72 -1.16 -13.35
N ASP A 162 -11.51 -2.21 -13.17
CA ASP A 162 -12.15 -2.52 -11.90
C ASP A 162 -11.26 -3.35 -10.98
N TRP A 163 -11.46 -3.20 -9.67
CA TRP A 163 -10.75 -4.03 -8.69
C TRP A 163 -10.94 -5.53 -8.93
N ALA A 164 -12.14 -5.94 -9.34
CA ALA A 164 -12.46 -7.33 -9.61
C ALA A 164 -11.60 -7.96 -10.71
N ASP A 165 -11.06 -7.16 -11.62
CA ASP A 165 -10.23 -7.60 -12.75
C ASP A 165 -8.73 -7.47 -12.49
N LEU A 166 -8.33 -7.01 -11.30
CA LEU A 166 -6.92 -6.85 -10.97
C LEU A 166 -6.17 -8.18 -11.05
N GLY A 167 -5.02 -8.18 -11.69
CA GLY A 167 -4.17 -9.33 -11.83
C GLY A 167 -2.73 -8.96 -12.19
N PRO A 168 -1.88 -9.95 -12.52
CA PRO A 168 -0.52 -9.68 -12.95
C PRO A 168 -0.46 -8.71 -14.13
N GLY A 169 0.41 -7.70 -14.03
CA GLY A 169 0.58 -6.68 -15.05
C GLY A 169 -0.58 -5.68 -15.22
N ALA A 170 -1.52 -5.64 -14.27
CA ALA A 170 -2.73 -4.82 -14.37
C ALA A 170 -2.58 -3.39 -13.84
N ALA A 171 -1.43 -3.04 -13.29
CA ALA A 171 -1.20 -1.72 -12.70
C ALA A 171 0.12 -1.12 -13.16
N ARG A 172 0.21 0.20 -13.07
CA ARG A 172 1.40 0.95 -13.49
C ARG A 172 2.00 1.68 -12.31
N LEU A 173 3.29 1.42 -12.03
CA LEU A 173 4.00 2.04 -10.92
C LEU A 173 4.21 3.53 -11.17
N GLU A 174 3.68 4.37 -10.30
CA GLU A 174 3.84 5.83 -10.36
C GLU A 174 4.97 6.33 -9.48
N ALA A 175 5.11 5.74 -8.28
CA ALA A 175 6.10 6.15 -7.29
C ALA A 175 6.46 4.99 -6.36
N PHE A 176 7.68 5.02 -5.85
CA PHE A 176 8.18 4.09 -4.83
C PHE A 176 8.97 4.87 -3.78
N HIS A 177 8.72 4.57 -2.52
CA HIS A 177 9.36 5.25 -1.40
C HIS A 177 9.59 4.27 -0.24
N VAL A 178 10.64 4.51 0.50
CA VAL A 178 10.86 3.82 1.78
C VAL A 178 10.79 4.87 2.88
N GLY A 179 9.79 4.76 3.76
CA GLY A 179 9.60 5.66 4.89
C GLY A 179 10.82 5.66 5.79
N ALA A 180 11.28 6.86 6.14
CA ALA A 180 12.37 7.06 7.08
C ALA A 180 12.14 8.39 7.81
N ALA A 181 12.25 8.35 9.13
CA ALA A 181 12.17 9.53 9.97
C ALA A 181 13.51 10.29 10.01
#